data_1e62474728df76d1870ed6e8e478da63
#
_entry.id   1e62474728df76d1870ed6e8e478da63
#
_cell.length_a   1.000
_cell.length_b   1.000
_cell.length_c   1.000
_cell.angle_alpha   90.00
_cell.angle_beta   90.00
_cell.angle_gamma   90.00
#
_symmetry.space_group_name_H-M   'P 1'
#
loop_
_entity.id
_entity.type
_entity.pdbx_description
1 polymer ?
#
loop_
_entity_poly.entity_id
_entity_poly.type
_entity_poly.pdbx_seq_one_letter_code
_entity_poly.pdbx_strand_id
1 'polypeptide(L)'
;MDKTIVRFAIAIICCMSGTWAASADDTLPLIVKEDFENGFSRWQTTDPKGADPVWKIIEIGSPGNHALRCTGISKYEPKYRSPLSFALLKDIKVTDFELTARVQETHVDAGNHRDLCLFWGYQDQDHFYYAHLGAKADPHACQIFIVNDAPRTMITVDQAKGTPWTEGWHDVKVVRRVDDGAMEVYFDDMTKPYMTAKDKTFAWGQVGIGTFDDHGNFDDVVLRGKLK
;
A
#
# COMPACT_ATOMS: atom_id res chain seq x y z
N MET A 1 -10.39 -41.64 -77.60
CA MET A 1 -11.14 -40.42 -77.17
C MET A 1 -11.52 -40.59 -75.70
N ASP A 2 -10.63 -40.16 -74.82
CA ASP A 2 -10.79 -40.31 -73.38
C ASP A 2 -11.32 -38.98 -72.81
N LYS A 3 -12.44 -39.04 -72.12
CA LYS A 3 -13.03 -37.87 -71.46
C LYS A 3 -12.64 -37.88 -69.98
N THR A 4 -11.66 -37.09 -69.63
CA THR A 4 -11.24 -36.85 -68.22
C THR A 4 -12.26 -35.92 -67.52
N ILE A 5 -12.94 -36.44 -66.52
CA ILE A 5 -13.86 -35.67 -65.69
C ILE A 5 -13.07 -35.06 -64.51
N VAL A 6 -12.92 -33.74 -64.52
CA VAL A 6 -12.33 -33.00 -63.39
C VAL A 6 -13.42 -32.73 -62.33
N ARG A 7 -13.26 -33.31 -61.15
CA ARG A 7 -14.13 -33.03 -59.96
C ARG A 7 -13.51 -31.86 -59.18
N PHE A 8 -14.25 -30.75 -59.14
CA PHE A 8 -13.95 -29.63 -58.21
C PHE A 8 -14.45 -30.00 -56.79
N ALA A 9 -13.57 -30.08 -55.84
CA ALA A 9 -13.91 -30.16 -54.41
C ALA A 9 -14.06 -28.72 -53.84
N ILE A 10 -15.26 -28.37 -53.42
CA ILE A 10 -15.53 -27.09 -52.73
C ILE A 10 -15.22 -27.32 -51.25
N ALA A 11 -14.16 -26.71 -50.76
CA ALA A 11 -13.86 -26.68 -49.32
C ALA A 11 -14.71 -25.57 -48.66
N ILE A 12 -15.63 -25.97 -47.81
CA ILE A 12 -16.40 -25.06 -46.97
C ILE A 12 -15.53 -24.70 -45.78
N ILE A 13 -15.00 -23.48 -45.74
CA ILE A 13 -14.31 -22.90 -44.60
C ILE A 13 -15.36 -22.45 -43.61
N CYS A 14 -15.55 -23.21 -42.53
CA CYS A 14 -16.39 -22.84 -41.40
C CYS A 14 -15.62 -21.81 -40.55
N CYS A 15 -15.90 -20.49 -40.73
CA CYS A 15 -15.44 -19.45 -39.87
C CYS A 15 -16.11 -19.58 -38.50
N MET A 16 -15.47 -20.23 -37.55
CA MET A 16 -15.85 -20.12 -36.14
C MET A 16 -15.50 -18.71 -35.64
N SER A 17 -16.50 -17.84 -35.59
CA SER A 17 -16.42 -16.56 -34.88
C SER A 17 -16.42 -16.84 -33.38
N GLY A 18 -15.24 -17.03 -32.82
CA GLY A 18 -15.06 -17.01 -31.39
C GLY A 18 -15.37 -15.64 -30.84
N THR A 19 -16.51 -15.48 -30.20
CA THR A 19 -16.80 -14.30 -29.38
C THR A 19 -15.83 -14.35 -28.18
N TRP A 20 -14.79 -13.55 -28.25
CA TRP A 20 -14.01 -13.22 -27.06
C TRP A 20 -14.94 -12.44 -26.14
N ALA A 21 -15.42 -13.08 -25.08
CA ALA A 21 -16.01 -12.37 -23.98
C ALA A 21 -14.88 -11.49 -23.41
N ALA A 22 -15.01 -10.17 -23.52
CA ALA A 22 -14.17 -9.25 -22.80
C ALA A 22 -14.27 -9.63 -21.32
N SER A 23 -13.15 -10.00 -20.72
CA SER A 23 -13.04 -10.14 -19.28
C SER A 23 -13.57 -8.83 -18.67
N ALA A 24 -14.55 -8.91 -17.80
CA ALA A 24 -14.95 -7.79 -16.97
C ALA A 24 -13.67 -7.28 -16.32
N ASP A 25 -13.42 -5.98 -16.41
CA ASP A 25 -12.26 -5.32 -15.83
C ASP A 25 -12.22 -5.69 -14.33
N ASP A 26 -11.26 -6.53 -13.95
CA ASP A 26 -11.15 -7.11 -12.60
C ASP A 26 -10.56 -6.10 -11.61
N THR A 27 -10.72 -4.80 -11.93
CA THR A 27 -10.24 -3.71 -11.08
C THR A 27 -11.15 -3.55 -9.87
N LEU A 28 -10.54 -3.57 -8.68
CA LEU A 28 -11.23 -3.29 -7.44
C LEU A 28 -11.90 -1.89 -7.48
N PRO A 29 -13.15 -1.71 -6.99
CA PRO A 29 -13.84 -0.44 -6.99
C PRO A 29 -13.06 0.64 -6.22
N LEU A 30 -13.09 1.86 -6.71
CA LEU A 30 -12.52 3.02 -6.01
C LEU A 30 -13.33 3.32 -4.76
N ILE A 31 -12.64 3.42 -3.61
CA ILE A 31 -13.22 3.76 -2.30
C ILE A 31 -12.83 5.18 -1.90
N VAL A 32 -11.54 5.51 -2.01
CA VAL A 32 -10.98 6.81 -1.61
C VAL A 32 -9.99 7.30 -2.66
N LYS A 33 -10.04 8.58 -2.96
CA LYS A 33 -8.96 9.38 -3.53
C LYS A 33 -8.74 10.56 -2.60
N GLU A 34 -7.50 10.77 -2.17
CA GLU A 34 -7.10 11.82 -1.24
C GLU A 34 -5.84 12.51 -1.75
N ASP A 35 -5.93 13.80 -1.98
CA ASP A 35 -4.87 14.67 -2.46
C ASP A 35 -4.52 15.77 -1.43
N PHE A 36 -5.12 15.71 -0.25
CA PHE A 36 -4.93 16.62 0.88
C PHE A 36 -5.22 18.11 0.62
N GLU A 37 -5.76 18.47 -0.56
CA GLU A 37 -6.10 19.86 -0.90
C GLU A 37 -7.19 20.44 0.02
N ASN A 38 -8.02 19.59 0.60
CA ASN A 38 -9.10 19.96 1.52
C ASN A 38 -8.79 19.60 2.98
N GLY A 39 -7.50 19.43 3.32
CA GLY A 39 -7.06 19.02 4.65
C GLY A 39 -7.09 17.51 4.85
N PHE A 40 -7.00 17.04 6.10
CA PHE A 40 -6.94 15.61 6.41
C PHE A 40 -8.02 15.15 7.42
N SER A 41 -9.18 15.76 7.39
CA SER A 41 -10.28 15.43 8.31
C SER A 41 -10.78 13.98 8.22
N ARG A 42 -10.52 13.31 7.08
CA ARG A 42 -10.82 11.89 6.84
C ARG A 42 -9.84 10.94 7.53
N TRP A 43 -8.79 11.46 8.14
CA TRP A 43 -7.74 10.69 8.79
C TRP A 43 -7.79 10.79 10.30
N GLN A 44 -7.48 9.72 10.98
CA GLN A 44 -7.27 9.66 12.42
C GLN A 44 -5.79 9.36 12.67
N THR A 45 -5.13 10.27 13.41
CA THR A 45 -3.70 10.11 13.75
C THR A 45 -3.52 9.46 15.12
N THR A 46 -2.29 8.98 15.36
CA THR A 46 -1.89 8.46 16.67
C THR A 46 -1.59 9.55 17.69
N ASP A 47 -1.66 10.83 17.31
CA ASP A 47 -1.45 11.92 18.27
C ASP A 47 -2.43 11.85 19.45
N PRO A 48 -1.95 11.77 20.70
CA PRO A 48 -2.82 11.76 21.86
C PRO A 48 -3.58 13.08 21.98
N LYS A 49 -4.81 13.01 22.46
CA LYS A 49 -5.64 14.20 22.68
C LYS A 49 -4.94 15.19 23.63
N GLY A 50 -4.74 16.41 23.16
CA GLY A 50 -4.09 17.49 23.93
C GLY A 50 -2.55 17.51 23.83
N ALA A 51 -1.93 16.60 23.10
CA ALA A 51 -0.54 16.71 22.70
C ALA A 51 -0.37 17.65 21.51
N ASP A 52 0.83 18.21 21.35
CA ASP A 52 1.18 18.92 20.12
C ASP A 52 1.20 17.93 18.95
N PRO A 53 0.41 18.18 17.88
CA PRO A 53 0.31 17.22 16.78
C PRO A 53 1.59 17.18 15.96
N VAL A 54 2.00 15.98 15.55
CA VAL A 54 3.09 15.80 14.60
C VAL A 54 2.61 15.76 13.15
N TRP A 55 1.30 15.74 12.93
CA TRP A 55 0.68 15.72 11.61
C TRP A 55 0.16 17.09 11.20
N LYS A 56 0.48 17.53 9.98
CA LYS A 56 0.01 18.82 9.44
C LYS A 56 -0.05 18.80 7.91
N ILE A 57 -0.90 19.65 7.35
CA ILE A 57 -0.88 19.97 5.92
C ILE A 57 0.28 20.94 5.66
N ILE A 58 1.00 20.69 4.59
CA ILE A 58 2.05 21.56 4.07
C ILE A 58 1.78 21.86 2.60
N GLU A 59 2.25 23.01 2.13
CA GLU A 59 2.30 23.32 0.71
C GLU A 59 3.58 22.73 0.08
N ILE A 60 3.45 22.13 -1.10
CA ILE A 60 4.54 21.46 -1.82
C ILE A 60 4.63 21.94 -3.27
N GLY A 61 5.85 22.23 -3.75
CA GLY A 61 6.10 22.59 -5.14
C GLY A 61 5.45 23.91 -5.55
N SER A 62 4.23 23.90 -6.04
CA SER A 62 3.50 25.09 -6.51
C SER A 62 2.44 25.55 -5.50
N PRO A 63 2.08 26.86 -5.47
CA PRO A 63 1.03 27.37 -4.62
C PRO A 63 -0.31 26.62 -4.77
N GLY A 64 -0.92 26.27 -3.65
CA GLY A 64 -2.20 25.54 -3.60
C GLY A 64 -2.07 24.03 -3.78
N ASN A 65 -0.88 23.48 -3.94
CA ASN A 65 -0.66 22.04 -3.94
C ASN A 65 -0.19 21.59 -2.55
N HIS A 66 -0.93 20.67 -1.93
CA HIS A 66 -0.74 20.29 -0.53
C HIS A 66 -0.36 18.81 -0.38
N ALA A 67 0.26 18.49 0.74
CA ALA A 67 0.52 17.13 1.19
C ALA A 67 0.33 17.01 2.70
N LEU A 68 0.08 15.81 3.18
CA LEU A 68 0.09 15.50 4.61
C LEU A 68 1.53 15.20 5.05
N ARG A 69 2.00 15.90 6.06
CA ARG A 69 3.34 15.72 6.64
C ARG A 69 3.29 15.18 8.04
N CYS A 70 4.07 14.12 8.30
CA CYS A 70 4.52 13.73 9.62
C CYS A 70 5.85 14.42 9.92
N THR A 71 5.92 15.19 11.03
CA THR A 71 7.08 16.02 11.37
C THR A 71 7.95 15.41 12.46
N GLY A 72 7.65 14.20 12.91
CA GLY A 72 8.40 13.54 13.97
C GLY A 72 7.60 12.47 14.70
N ILE A 73 8.08 12.15 15.87
CA ILE A 73 7.56 11.07 16.70
C ILE A 73 6.33 11.57 17.49
N SER A 74 5.19 10.92 17.30
CA SER A 74 4.00 11.13 18.14
C SER A 74 4.29 10.74 19.58
N LYS A 75 3.61 11.40 20.52
CA LYS A 75 3.59 11.00 21.94
C LYS A 75 2.70 9.78 22.21
N TYR A 76 2.39 9.03 21.18
CA TYR A 76 1.68 7.75 21.28
C TYR A 76 2.56 6.70 21.93
N GLU A 77 2.03 6.00 22.91
CA GLU A 77 2.72 4.94 23.64
C GLU A 77 2.01 3.60 23.39
N PRO A 78 2.43 2.83 22.36
CA PRO A 78 1.85 1.52 22.12
C PRO A 78 2.24 0.52 23.21
N LYS A 79 1.32 -0.38 23.55
CA LYS A 79 1.56 -1.49 24.50
C LYS A 79 2.73 -2.38 24.08
N TYR A 80 2.85 -2.62 22.77
CA TYR A 80 3.92 -3.41 22.18
C TYR A 80 4.76 -2.56 21.24
N ARG A 81 6.04 -2.90 21.07
CA ARG A 81 6.92 -2.19 20.14
C ARG A 81 6.36 -2.24 18.72
N SER A 82 5.93 -1.12 18.20
CA SER A 82 5.33 -0.91 16.89
C SER A 82 5.58 0.53 16.44
N PRO A 83 5.20 0.91 15.20
CA PRO A 83 5.33 2.28 14.72
C PRO A 83 4.61 3.30 15.63
N LEU A 84 5.20 4.48 15.77
CA LEU A 84 4.74 5.51 16.70
C LEU A 84 3.84 6.56 16.06
N SER A 85 4.06 6.86 14.77
CA SER A 85 3.37 7.96 14.09
C SER A 85 2.68 7.46 12.83
N PHE A 86 1.36 7.26 12.90
CA PHE A 86 0.57 6.87 11.73
C PHE A 86 -0.81 7.53 11.70
N ALA A 87 -1.34 7.64 10.50
CA ALA A 87 -2.67 8.14 10.19
C ALA A 87 -3.47 7.05 9.46
N LEU A 88 -4.68 6.76 9.96
CA LEU A 88 -5.60 5.75 9.44
C LEU A 88 -6.79 6.43 8.75
N LEU A 89 -7.28 5.88 7.66
CA LEU A 89 -8.56 6.30 7.08
C LEU A 89 -9.70 5.98 8.05
N LYS A 90 -10.45 7.02 8.45
CA LYS A 90 -11.57 6.91 9.41
C LYS A 90 -12.71 6.09 8.81
N ASP A 91 -13.32 5.24 9.63
CA ASP A 91 -14.58 4.54 9.36
C ASP A 91 -14.58 3.68 8.08
N ILE A 92 -13.43 3.48 7.44
CA ILE A 92 -13.26 2.66 6.25
C ILE A 92 -12.53 1.39 6.65
N LYS A 93 -13.22 0.25 6.54
CA LYS A 93 -12.67 -1.09 6.76
C LYS A 93 -12.77 -1.88 5.47
N VAL A 94 -11.67 -2.45 5.04
CA VAL A 94 -11.56 -3.20 3.78
C VAL A 94 -11.10 -4.63 4.01
N THR A 95 -11.42 -5.49 3.06
CA THR A 95 -10.94 -6.88 2.96
C THR A 95 -9.86 -6.97 1.89
N ASP A 96 -10.20 -7.34 0.65
CA ASP A 96 -9.27 -7.24 -0.47
C ASP A 96 -9.11 -5.79 -0.90
N PHE A 97 -7.87 -5.34 -1.11
CA PHE A 97 -7.64 -3.95 -1.51
C PHE A 97 -6.31 -3.77 -2.27
N GLU A 98 -6.24 -2.63 -2.95
CA GLU A 98 -5.03 -1.98 -3.44
C GLU A 98 -4.98 -0.56 -2.84
N LEU A 99 -3.92 -0.27 -2.12
CA LEU A 99 -3.61 1.06 -1.59
C LEU A 99 -2.37 1.59 -2.31
N THR A 100 -2.48 2.72 -2.97
CA THR A 100 -1.33 3.45 -3.54
C THR A 100 -1.17 4.79 -2.84
N ALA A 101 0.06 5.28 -2.79
CA ALA A 101 0.37 6.62 -2.31
C ALA A 101 1.67 7.12 -2.94
N ARG A 102 1.82 8.44 -3.01
CA ARG A 102 3.13 9.08 -3.21
C ARG A 102 3.68 9.42 -1.84
N VAL A 103 4.94 9.11 -1.64
CA VAL A 103 5.62 9.31 -0.35
C VAL A 103 6.99 9.96 -0.56
N GLN A 104 7.40 10.79 0.38
CA GLN A 104 8.73 11.39 0.40
C GLN A 104 9.28 11.28 1.82
N GLU A 105 10.31 10.50 2.00
CA GLU A 105 11.02 10.45 3.27
C GLU A 105 11.90 11.70 3.39
N THR A 106 11.81 12.43 4.51
CA THR A 106 12.42 13.77 4.67
C THR A 106 13.46 13.87 5.78
N HIS A 107 13.77 12.76 6.48
CA HIS A 107 14.79 12.71 7.52
C HIS A 107 16.12 12.17 6.96
N VAL A 108 16.70 12.92 6.03
CA VAL A 108 17.92 12.53 5.30
C VAL A 108 19.07 12.13 6.23
N ASP A 109 19.21 12.82 7.36
CA ASP A 109 20.27 12.58 8.36
C ASP A 109 20.10 11.26 9.13
N ALA A 110 18.93 10.62 9.11
CA ALA A 110 18.70 9.30 9.69
C ALA A 110 19.50 8.19 8.97
N GLY A 111 19.97 8.45 7.76
CA GLY A 111 20.84 7.55 7.02
C GLY A 111 20.20 6.17 6.79
N ASN A 112 20.80 5.12 7.35
CA ASN A 112 20.28 3.74 7.21
C ASN A 112 18.99 3.48 7.99
N HIS A 113 18.60 4.36 8.89
CA HIS A 113 17.38 4.25 9.71
C HIS A 113 16.17 4.93 9.07
N ARG A 114 16.36 5.66 7.96
CA ARG A 114 15.26 6.30 7.20
C ARG A 114 14.15 5.31 6.93
N ASP A 115 12.92 5.66 7.30
CA ASP A 115 11.76 4.81 7.07
C ASP A 115 10.47 5.57 6.81
N LEU A 116 9.56 4.94 6.06
CA LEU A 116 8.14 5.20 6.09
C LEU A 116 7.40 3.87 6.19
N CYS A 117 6.15 3.91 6.62
CA CYS A 117 5.34 2.72 6.84
C CYS A 117 3.98 2.83 6.13
N LEU A 118 3.48 1.68 5.65
CA LEU A 118 2.11 1.51 5.17
C LEU A 118 1.41 0.51 6.08
N PHE A 119 0.16 0.79 6.47
CA PHE A 119 -0.60 0.02 7.43
C PHE A 119 -1.83 -0.59 6.80
N TRP A 120 -2.20 -1.80 7.22
CA TRP A 120 -3.46 -2.44 6.82
C TRP A 120 -3.93 -3.48 7.83
N GLY A 121 -5.16 -3.94 7.65
CA GLY A 121 -5.78 -4.88 8.56
C GLY A 121 -5.88 -4.33 9.98
N TYR A 122 -5.84 -3.00 10.15
CA TYR A 122 -5.87 -2.37 11.47
C TYR A 122 -7.25 -2.52 12.10
N GLN A 123 -7.32 -3.25 13.20
CA GLN A 123 -8.53 -3.45 14.00
C GLN A 123 -8.48 -2.62 15.28
N ASP A 124 -7.30 -2.55 15.91
CA ASP A 124 -6.96 -1.73 17.06
C ASP A 124 -5.43 -1.62 17.21
N GLN A 125 -4.96 -0.99 18.29
CA GLN A 125 -3.54 -0.72 18.55
C GLN A 125 -2.65 -1.98 18.68
N ASP A 126 -3.25 -3.13 18.95
CA ASP A 126 -2.56 -4.40 19.20
C ASP A 126 -2.75 -5.41 18.07
N HIS A 127 -3.55 -5.06 17.00
CA HIS A 127 -3.94 -5.97 15.92
C HIS A 127 -3.87 -5.29 14.55
N PHE A 128 -2.75 -5.43 13.83
CA PHE A 128 -2.57 -4.89 12.48
C PHE A 128 -1.34 -5.47 11.77
N TYR A 129 -1.26 -5.22 10.46
CA TYR A 129 -0.06 -5.40 9.66
C TYR A 129 0.54 -4.05 9.27
N TYR A 130 1.84 -4.03 9.01
CA TYR A 130 2.47 -2.90 8.35
C TYR A 130 3.71 -3.31 7.54
N ALA A 131 3.99 -2.57 6.48
CA ALA A 131 5.26 -2.60 5.78
C ALA A 131 6.15 -1.50 6.35
N HIS A 132 7.36 -1.86 6.76
CA HIS A 132 8.41 -0.94 7.17
C HIS A 132 9.37 -0.75 6.00
N LEU A 133 9.31 0.39 5.34
CA LEU A 133 10.14 0.72 4.19
C LEU A 133 11.49 1.33 4.66
N GLY A 134 12.25 0.57 5.45
CA GLY A 134 13.53 1.01 5.98
C GLY A 134 14.63 1.06 4.90
N ALA A 135 15.50 2.07 4.95
CA ALA A 135 16.60 2.23 4.00
C ALA A 135 17.56 1.04 4.01
N LYS A 136 17.77 0.40 5.16
CA LYS A 136 18.58 -0.80 5.30
C LYS A 136 17.70 -2.01 5.63
N ALA A 137 17.94 -3.11 4.94
CA ALA A 137 17.30 -4.38 5.26
C ALA A 137 17.98 -5.06 6.45
N ASP A 138 17.22 -5.31 7.51
CA ASP A 138 17.63 -6.09 8.67
C ASP A 138 16.40 -6.77 9.31
N PRO A 139 16.52 -7.53 10.42
CA PRO A 139 15.37 -8.17 11.07
C PRO A 139 14.31 -7.19 11.60
N HIS A 140 14.60 -5.89 11.64
CA HIS A 140 13.75 -4.86 12.22
C HIS A 140 13.27 -3.81 11.21
N ALA A 141 13.83 -3.78 10.00
CA ALA A 141 13.53 -2.79 8.95
C ALA A 141 13.52 -3.42 7.56
N CYS A 142 12.85 -2.76 6.60
CA CYS A 142 12.60 -3.25 5.26
C CYS A 142 11.94 -4.64 5.26
N GLN A 143 10.83 -4.74 6.00
CA GLN A 143 10.09 -5.97 6.27
C GLN A 143 8.59 -5.71 6.31
N ILE A 144 7.79 -6.77 6.17
CA ILE A 144 6.38 -6.80 6.52
C ILE A 144 6.22 -7.43 7.90
N PHE A 145 5.49 -6.76 8.77
CA PHE A 145 5.28 -7.16 10.15
C PHE A 145 3.81 -7.39 10.47
N ILE A 146 3.57 -8.25 11.45
CA ILE A 146 2.31 -8.36 12.18
C ILE A 146 2.51 -7.91 13.62
N VAL A 147 1.56 -7.13 14.15
CA VAL A 147 1.34 -6.91 15.58
C VAL A 147 0.07 -7.65 15.95
N ASN A 148 0.16 -8.58 16.91
CA ASN A 148 -0.97 -9.44 17.31
C ASN A 148 -0.81 -9.83 18.78
N ASP A 149 -1.25 -8.94 19.68
CA ASP A 149 -1.09 -9.05 21.15
C ASP A 149 0.36 -9.33 21.63
N ALA A 150 1.34 -8.95 20.80
CA ALA A 150 2.77 -9.18 21.06
C ALA A 150 3.62 -8.12 20.33
N PRO A 151 4.90 -7.94 20.70
CA PRO A 151 5.84 -7.16 19.91
C PRO A 151 5.84 -7.63 18.46
N ARG A 152 5.97 -6.67 17.51
CA ARG A 152 5.95 -6.92 16.08
C ARG A 152 6.77 -8.15 15.68
N THR A 153 6.19 -9.02 14.88
CA THR A 153 6.85 -10.20 14.33
C THR A 153 6.96 -10.06 12.81
N MET A 154 8.15 -10.32 12.27
CA MET A 154 8.39 -10.33 10.83
C MET A 154 7.68 -11.52 10.18
N ILE A 155 6.95 -11.24 9.09
CA ILE A 155 6.23 -12.24 8.29
C ILE A 155 6.63 -12.21 6.80
N THR A 156 7.67 -11.46 6.45
CA THR A 156 8.16 -11.33 5.07
C THR A 156 8.61 -12.69 4.54
N VAL A 157 8.18 -13.01 3.31
CA VAL A 157 8.62 -14.19 2.55
C VAL A 157 9.75 -13.80 1.60
N ASP A 158 9.49 -12.84 0.71
CA ASP A 158 10.51 -12.28 -0.19
C ASP A 158 10.91 -10.91 0.32
N GLN A 159 12.17 -10.80 0.74
CA GLN A 159 12.70 -9.58 1.35
C GLN A 159 13.46 -8.73 0.33
N ALA A 160 13.26 -7.42 0.39
CA ALA A 160 14.07 -6.45 -0.31
C ALA A 160 15.47 -6.25 0.34
N LYS A 161 16.39 -5.62 -0.39
CA LYS A 161 17.75 -5.34 0.09
C LYS A 161 17.89 -4.04 0.88
N GLY A 162 16.80 -3.33 1.10
CA GLY A 162 16.73 -1.99 1.68
C GLY A 162 16.05 -1.03 0.71
N THR A 163 15.28 -0.07 1.23
CA THR A 163 14.52 0.88 0.41
C THR A 163 15.44 1.95 -0.15
N PRO A 164 15.51 2.12 -1.48
CA PRO A 164 16.44 3.07 -2.12
C PRO A 164 15.90 4.50 -2.07
N TRP A 165 15.68 5.02 -0.86
CA TRP A 165 15.22 6.37 -0.66
C TRP A 165 16.12 7.40 -1.33
N THR A 166 15.50 8.35 -2.03
CA THR A 166 16.12 9.59 -2.50
C THR A 166 15.55 10.78 -1.69
N GLU A 167 15.87 12.00 -2.08
CA GLU A 167 15.21 13.20 -1.54
C GLU A 167 13.89 13.51 -2.27
N GLY A 168 13.60 12.78 -3.34
CA GLY A 168 12.41 12.94 -4.16
C GLY A 168 11.20 12.19 -3.65
N TRP A 169 10.10 12.31 -4.39
CA TRP A 169 8.89 11.53 -4.20
C TRP A 169 9.04 10.15 -4.83
N HIS A 170 8.44 9.16 -4.17
CA HIS A 170 8.38 7.76 -4.58
C HIS A 170 6.95 7.27 -4.62
N ASP A 171 6.65 6.37 -5.52
CA ASP A 171 5.36 5.68 -5.58
C ASP A 171 5.43 4.40 -4.75
N VAL A 172 4.42 4.17 -3.92
CA VAL A 172 4.27 2.95 -3.12
C VAL A 172 2.90 2.33 -3.32
N LYS A 173 2.84 1.00 -3.21
CA LYS A 173 1.57 0.26 -3.31
C LYS A 173 1.57 -0.93 -2.37
N VAL A 174 0.41 -1.20 -1.76
CA VAL A 174 0.12 -2.46 -1.05
C VAL A 174 -1.08 -3.13 -1.73
N VAL A 175 -0.93 -4.42 -2.04
CA VAL A 175 -2.03 -5.28 -2.49
C VAL A 175 -2.28 -6.35 -1.45
N ARG A 176 -3.53 -6.51 -1.05
CA ARG A 176 -4.00 -7.54 -0.11
C ARG A 176 -5.05 -8.42 -0.75
N ARG A 177 -4.86 -9.73 -0.67
CA ARG A 177 -5.86 -10.75 -0.99
C ARG A 177 -6.09 -11.60 0.25
N VAL A 178 -7.31 -11.57 0.80
CA VAL A 178 -7.60 -12.25 2.08
C VAL A 178 -7.81 -13.76 1.92
N ASP A 179 -8.31 -14.22 0.79
CA ASP A 179 -8.63 -15.64 0.55
C ASP A 179 -7.40 -16.54 0.65
N ASP A 180 -6.28 -16.13 0.06
CA ASP A 180 -5.00 -16.86 0.11
C ASP A 180 -4.02 -16.27 1.12
N GLY A 181 -4.35 -15.10 1.69
CA GLY A 181 -3.52 -14.39 2.66
C GLY A 181 -2.38 -13.59 2.06
N ALA A 182 -2.32 -13.45 0.73
CA ALA A 182 -1.22 -12.77 0.05
C ALA A 182 -1.17 -11.27 0.36
N MET A 183 0.05 -10.77 0.52
CA MET A 183 0.41 -9.37 0.70
C MET A 183 1.58 -9.06 -0.21
N GLU A 184 1.44 -8.02 -1.00
CA GLU A 184 2.48 -7.55 -1.91
C GLU A 184 2.71 -6.06 -1.68
N VAL A 185 3.95 -5.67 -1.49
CA VAL A 185 4.37 -4.27 -1.34
C VAL A 185 5.24 -3.89 -2.51
N TYR A 186 5.00 -2.73 -3.09
CA TYR A 186 5.70 -2.21 -4.26
C TYR A 186 6.35 -0.86 -3.92
N PHE A 187 7.48 -0.58 -4.56
CA PHE A 187 8.22 0.67 -4.45
C PHE A 187 8.76 1.07 -5.82
N ASP A 188 8.31 2.19 -6.35
CA ASP A 188 8.57 2.76 -7.69
C ASP A 188 8.21 1.84 -8.88
N ASP A 189 8.60 0.60 -8.90
CA ASP A 189 8.16 -0.39 -9.88
C ASP A 189 6.81 -1.00 -9.45
N MET A 190 5.72 -0.47 -10.02
CA MET A 190 4.36 -0.92 -9.70
C MET A 190 3.98 -2.26 -10.33
N THR A 191 4.89 -2.90 -11.07
CA THR A 191 4.66 -4.19 -11.76
C THR A 191 5.27 -5.37 -11.04
N LYS A 192 6.33 -5.15 -10.25
CA LYS A 192 7.06 -6.19 -9.53
C LYS A 192 7.01 -5.93 -8.03
N PRO A 193 6.51 -6.87 -7.21
CA PRO A 193 6.54 -6.74 -5.77
C PRO A 193 7.96 -6.53 -5.24
N TYR A 194 8.10 -5.55 -4.38
CA TYR A 194 9.33 -5.22 -3.67
C TYR A 194 9.55 -6.11 -2.45
N MET A 195 8.46 -6.40 -1.72
CA MET A 195 8.39 -7.38 -0.63
C MET A 195 7.08 -8.15 -0.72
N THR A 196 7.09 -9.42 -0.28
CA THR A 196 5.88 -10.23 -0.18
C THR A 196 5.75 -10.86 1.20
N ALA A 197 4.51 -11.15 1.58
CA ALA A 197 4.19 -11.94 2.77
C ALA A 197 2.92 -12.77 2.54
N LYS A 198 2.68 -13.71 3.44
CA LYS A 198 1.47 -14.54 3.42
C LYS A 198 1.00 -14.82 4.84
N ASP A 199 -0.14 -14.24 5.21
CA ASP A 199 -0.77 -14.44 6.52
C ASP A 199 -2.28 -14.20 6.44
N LYS A 200 -3.08 -14.92 7.24
CA LYS A 200 -4.54 -14.87 7.25
C LYS A 200 -5.15 -14.37 8.56
N THR A 201 -4.32 -13.92 9.50
CA THR A 201 -4.77 -13.55 10.85
C THR A 201 -5.84 -12.46 10.81
N PHE A 202 -5.58 -11.38 10.06
CA PHE A 202 -6.57 -10.29 9.93
C PHE A 202 -7.11 -10.25 8.50
N ALA A 203 -8.39 -10.63 8.37
CA ALA A 203 -9.09 -10.64 7.09
C ALA A 203 -9.71 -9.29 6.71
N TRP A 204 -9.67 -8.30 7.60
CA TRP A 204 -10.23 -6.97 7.38
C TRP A 204 -9.57 -5.95 8.33
N GLY A 205 -9.69 -4.67 8.00
CA GLY A 205 -9.27 -3.58 8.87
C GLY A 205 -9.19 -2.25 8.15
N GLN A 206 -8.80 -1.21 8.87
CA GLN A 206 -8.47 0.09 8.29
C GLN A 206 -7.10 0.00 7.60
N VAL A 207 -6.87 0.94 6.69
CA VAL A 207 -5.56 1.17 6.05
C VAL A 207 -5.02 2.53 6.46
N GLY A 208 -3.71 2.70 6.35
CA GLY A 208 -3.05 3.93 6.76
C GLY A 208 -1.63 4.11 6.22
N ILE A 209 -1.09 5.26 6.53
CA ILE A 209 0.25 5.73 6.17
C ILE A 209 0.96 6.24 7.42
N GLY A 210 2.28 6.23 7.44
CA GLY A 210 3.04 6.76 8.58
C GLY A 210 4.51 6.40 8.56
N THR A 211 5.11 6.37 9.74
CA THR A 211 6.52 6.07 9.96
C THR A 211 6.71 5.36 11.29
N PHE A 212 7.82 4.66 11.45
CA PHE A 212 8.15 4.08 12.75
C PHE A 212 8.55 5.17 13.74
N ASP A 213 9.54 5.98 13.41
CA ASP A 213 10.06 7.09 14.23
C ASP A 213 10.71 8.21 13.39
N ASP A 214 10.39 8.30 12.10
CA ASP A 214 10.98 9.23 11.15
C ASP A 214 10.02 10.36 10.71
N HIS A 215 10.38 11.08 9.65
CA HIS A 215 9.63 12.19 9.08
C HIS A 215 9.28 11.90 7.62
N GLY A 216 8.12 12.35 7.15
CA GLY A 216 7.79 12.18 5.74
C GLY A 216 6.56 12.93 5.28
N ASN A 217 6.46 13.07 3.98
CA ASN A 217 5.32 13.63 3.28
C ASN A 217 4.56 12.50 2.57
N PHE A 218 3.23 12.66 2.50
CA PHE A 218 2.31 11.72 1.88
C PHE A 218 1.32 12.47 1.02
N ASP A 219 1.06 11.96 -0.18
CA ASP A 219 0.16 12.57 -1.14
C ASP A 219 -0.44 11.53 -2.09
N ASP A 220 -1.43 11.94 -2.90
CA ASP A 220 -2.05 11.13 -3.95
C ASP A 220 -2.46 9.71 -3.46
N VAL A 221 -3.06 9.63 -2.27
CA VAL A 221 -3.49 8.34 -1.71
C VAL A 221 -4.73 7.84 -2.42
N VAL A 222 -4.66 6.64 -3.00
CA VAL A 222 -5.81 5.99 -3.64
C VAL A 222 -6.05 4.63 -3.00
N LEU A 223 -7.27 4.39 -2.54
CA LEU A 223 -7.73 3.11 -2.04
C LEU A 223 -8.80 2.54 -2.97
N ARG A 224 -8.52 1.38 -3.53
CA ARG A 224 -9.48 0.52 -4.22
C ARG A 224 -9.68 -0.76 -3.42
N GLY A 225 -10.89 -1.30 -3.37
CA GLY A 225 -11.09 -2.50 -2.55
C GLY A 225 -12.54 -2.90 -2.37
N LYS A 226 -12.72 -3.92 -1.53
CA LYS A 226 -14.01 -4.39 -1.06
C LYS A 226 -14.19 -3.92 0.39
N LEU A 227 -15.26 -3.19 0.66
CA LEU A 227 -15.64 -2.82 2.02
C LEU A 227 -16.03 -4.09 2.82
N LYS A 228 -15.75 -4.05 4.15
CA LYS A 228 -16.18 -5.11 5.07
C LYS A 228 -17.68 -5.07 5.26
#